data_ec791fe9efe639ec8b28954d1ba930dd
#
_entry.id   ec791fe9efe639ec8b28954d1ba930dd
#
_cell.length_a   1.000
_cell.length_b   1.000
_cell.length_c   1.000
_cell.angle_alpha   90.00
_cell.angle_beta   90.00
_cell.angle_gamma   90.00
#
_symmetry.space_group_name_H-M   'P 1'
#
loop_
_entity.id
_entity.type
_entity.pdbx_description
1 polymer ?
#
loop_
_entity_poly.entity_id
_entity_poly.type
_entity_poly.pdbx_seq_one_letter_code
_entity_poly.pdbx_strand_id
1 'polypeptide(L)'
;AKEKGQLNEDAPFVTLNCADYSNNPQLLLSQLFGYVKGAFTGANKDYSGLVESADNGILFLDEVHRLPPEGQETLFYLMDKGVFSPVGSTERKHVDVLIICATTARKEDSLLDTFTRRIPMSIKIPSLKERSKKERFKIAQAFIEEEASRIKKEIVVNNAVLKNLLNYECLGNIGQLKSDIKLICANAFLDAIHLNRDKVEIEVIHLPDHIRKYGIYENDFESEIEVIVGKSDFLVFTGDGGGKIGHSKNKIKYESFYDKIEKRLKDLSTRYDNQDDIDTKIGRASCRER
;
A
#
# COMPACT_ATOMS: atom_id res chain seq x y z
N ALA A 1 -19.70 -2.29 -5.17
CA ALA A 1 -20.68 -3.37 -5.21
C ALA A 1 -21.74 -3.17 -4.11
N LYS A 2 -21.37 -3.01 -2.83
CA LYS A 2 -22.30 -2.74 -1.71
C LYS A 2 -23.13 -1.49 -1.97
N GLU A 3 -22.52 -0.37 -2.30
CA GLU A 3 -23.22 0.92 -2.61
C GLU A 3 -24.19 0.83 -3.81
N LYS A 4 -24.00 -0.14 -4.70
CA LYS A 4 -24.88 -0.40 -5.86
C LYS A 4 -25.92 -1.49 -5.61
N GLY A 5 -26.02 -2.02 -4.39
CA GLY A 5 -26.97 -3.08 -4.03
C GLY A 5 -26.66 -4.46 -4.67
N GLN A 6 -25.47 -4.65 -5.24
CA GLN A 6 -25.04 -5.92 -5.84
C GLN A 6 -24.55 -6.93 -4.82
N LEU A 7 -24.20 -6.48 -3.61
CA LEU A 7 -23.80 -7.29 -2.48
C LEU A 7 -24.46 -6.73 -1.22
N ASN A 8 -24.81 -7.60 -0.30
CA ASN A 8 -25.34 -7.23 1.01
C ASN A 8 -24.33 -6.37 1.78
N GLU A 9 -24.80 -5.52 2.69
CA GLU A 9 -23.92 -4.69 3.51
C GLU A 9 -22.93 -5.52 4.34
N ASP A 10 -23.39 -6.66 4.85
CA ASP A 10 -22.60 -7.61 5.65
C ASP A 10 -21.82 -8.65 4.84
N ALA A 11 -21.83 -8.56 3.48
CA ALA A 11 -21.12 -9.49 2.62
C ALA A 11 -19.63 -9.56 3.01
N PRO A 12 -19.06 -10.78 3.21
CA PRO A 12 -17.66 -10.93 3.60
C PRO A 12 -16.72 -10.42 2.51
N PHE A 13 -15.62 -9.78 2.93
CA PHE A 13 -14.50 -9.42 2.07
C PHE A 13 -13.26 -10.14 2.60
N VAL A 14 -12.92 -11.25 1.96
CA VAL A 14 -11.81 -12.14 2.37
C VAL A 14 -10.62 -11.88 1.48
N THR A 15 -9.43 -11.74 2.07
CA THR A 15 -8.19 -11.47 1.35
C THR A 15 -7.15 -12.54 1.62
N LEU A 16 -6.38 -12.90 0.59
CA LEU A 16 -5.24 -13.80 0.69
C LEU A 16 -4.12 -13.28 -0.22
N ASN A 17 -2.91 -13.12 0.33
CA ASN A 17 -1.71 -12.92 -0.47
C ASN A 17 -1.05 -14.29 -0.70
N CYS A 18 -1.06 -14.75 -1.95
CA CYS A 18 -0.50 -16.04 -2.31
C CYS A 18 1.04 -16.08 -2.15
N ALA A 19 1.72 -14.92 -2.17
CA ALA A 19 3.16 -14.84 -1.99
C ALA A 19 3.61 -15.22 -0.58
N ASP A 20 2.77 -15.03 0.44
CA ASP A 20 3.08 -15.39 1.83
C ASP A 20 3.30 -16.89 2.02
N TYR A 21 2.80 -17.68 1.08
CA TYR A 21 2.88 -19.15 1.08
C TYR A 21 3.77 -19.72 -0.04
N SER A 22 4.59 -18.89 -0.69
CA SER A 22 5.40 -19.29 -1.86
C SER A 22 6.31 -20.49 -1.60
N ASN A 23 6.76 -20.69 -0.35
CA ASN A 23 7.62 -21.81 0.06
C ASN A 23 6.82 -23.06 0.50
N ASN A 24 5.48 -22.98 0.57
CA ASN A 24 4.63 -24.09 0.99
C ASN A 24 3.30 -24.10 0.22
N PRO A 25 3.30 -24.59 -1.03
CA PRO A 25 2.10 -24.66 -1.87
C PRO A 25 0.95 -25.44 -1.24
N GLN A 26 1.25 -26.52 -0.51
CA GLN A 26 0.22 -27.33 0.17
C GLN A 26 -0.51 -26.55 1.26
N LEU A 27 0.22 -25.72 2.01
CA LEU A 27 -0.37 -24.84 3.01
C LEU A 27 -1.27 -23.78 2.34
N LEU A 28 -0.84 -23.22 1.21
CA LEU A 28 -1.63 -22.28 0.43
C LEU A 28 -2.97 -22.89 0.00
N LEU A 29 -2.94 -24.10 -0.59
CA LEU A 29 -4.15 -24.82 -0.98
C LEU A 29 -5.06 -25.12 0.20
N SER A 30 -4.47 -25.55 1.32
CA SER A 30 -5.20 -25.85 2.55
C SER A 30 -5.87 -24.61 3.16
N GLN A 31 -5.21 -23.45 3.13
CA GLN A 31 -5.80 -22.19 3.57
C GLN A 31 -6.93 -21.73 2.65
N LEU A 32 -6.71 -21.83 1.34
CA LEU A 32 -7.66 -21.33 0.36
C LEU A 32 -8.93 -22.21 0.28
N PHE A 33 -8.75 -23.54 0.14
CA PHE A 33 -9.87 -24.46 -0.11
C PHE A 33 -10.32 -25.24 1.14
N GLY A 34 -9.55 -25.15 2.24
CA GLY A 34 -9.79 -26.00 3.42
C GLY A 34 -9.32 -27.43 3.21
N TYR A 35 -9.49 -28.26 4.21
CA TYR A 35 -9.12 -29.68 4.18
C TYR A 35 -10.01 -30.52 5.09
N VAL A 36 -10.11 -31.82 4.77
CA VAL A 36 -10.79 -32.78 5.64
C VAL A 36 -9.79 -33.48 6.56
N LYS A 37 -10.28 -34.00 7.67
CA LYS A 37 -9.50 -34.82 8.61
C LYS A 37 -8.78 -35.95 7.86
N GLY A 38 -7.49 -36.10 8.09
CA GLY A 38 -6.67 -37.13 7.44
C GLY A 38 -6.15 -36.75 6.05
N ALA A 39 -6.39 -35.56 5.53
CA ALA A 39 -5.92 -35.11 4.21
C ALA A 39 -4.37 -35.11 4.10
N PHE A 40 -3.67 -34.87 5.22
CA PHE A 40 -2.21 -34.92 5.33
C PHE A 40 -1.80 -35.18 6.79
N THR A 41 -0.52 -35.44 7.02
CA THR A 41 0.03 -35.66 8.38
C THR A 41 -0.18 -34.40 9.23
N GLY A 42 -0.95 -34.52 10.31
CA GLY A 42 -1.33 -33.41 11.19
C GLY A 42 -2.72 -32.85 10.97
N ALA A 43 -3.46 -33.29 9.95
CA ALA A 43 -4.88 -32.91 9.73
C ALA A 43 -5.79 -33.67 10.69
N ASN A 44 -5.85 -33.23 11.95
CA ASN A 44 -6.61 -33.90 13.02
C ASN A 44 -8.11 -33.59 13.02
N LYS A 45 -8.53 -32.55 12.31
CA LYS A 45 -9.91 -32.08 12.18
C LYS A 45 -10.14 -31.48 10.81
N ASP A 46 -11.40 -31.32 10.42
CA ASP A 46 -11.77 -30.55 9.24
C ASP A 46 -11.47 -29.07 9.46
N TYR A 47 -11.12 -28.40 8.37
CA TYR A 47 -10.86 -26.97 8.34
C TYR A 47 -11.56 -26.33 7.14
N SER A 48 -12.42 -25.34 7.39
CA SER A 48 -13.08 -24.55 6.35
C SER A 48 -12.10 -23.50 5.80
N GLY A 49 -11.90 -23.52 4.48
CA GLY A 49 -11.00 -22.59 3.82
C GLY A 49 -11.58 -21.19 3.60
N LEU A 50 -10.73 -20.32 3.06
CA LEU A 50 -11.12 -18.92 2.78
C LEU A 50 -12.18 -18.81 1.69
N VAL A 51 -12.24 -19.73 0.73
CA VAL A 51 -13.30 -19.80 -0.27
C VAL A 51 -14.67 -19.93 0.38
N GLU A 52 -14.81 -20.84 1.35
CA GLU A 52 -16.06 -21.04 2.08
C GLU A 52 -16.38 -19.81 2.96
N SER A 53 -15.37 -19.20 3.56
CA SER A 53 -15.53 -17.98 4.36
C SER A 53 -15.93 -16.75 3.54
N ALA A 54 -15.70 -16.77 2.22
CA ALA A 54 -16.06 -15.71 1.29
C ALA A 54 -17.43 -15.92 0.63
N ASP A 55 -18.17 -16.96 1.01
CA ASP A 55 -19.48 -17.26 0.43
C ASP A 55 -20.43 -16.06 0.52
N ASN A 56 -21.17 -15.78 -0.56
CA ASN A 56 -22.01 -14.60 -0.74
C ASN A 56 -21.24 -13.25 -0.61
N GLY A 57 -19.93 -13.25 -0.88
CA GLY A 57 -19.07 -12.10 -0.73
C GLY A 57 -18.00 -11.97 -1.79
N ILE A 58 -16.84 -11.48 -1.38
CA ILE A 58 -15.69 -11.22 -2.24
C ILE A 58 -14.47 -11.97 -1.71
N LEU A 59 -13.80 -12.70 -2.61
CA LEU A 59 -12.48 -13.27 -2.39
C LEU A 59 -11.45 -12.50 -3.22
N PHE A 60 -10.54 -11.79 -2.54
CA PHE A 60 -9.44 -11.07 -3.15
C PHE A 60 -8.15 -11.88 -3.02
N LEU A 61 -7.58 -12.26 -4.14
CA LEU A 61 -6.33 -13.02 -4.23
C LEU A 61 -5.21 -12.13 -4.78
N ASP A 62 -4.27 -11.76 -3.92
CA ASP A 62 -3.08 -11.04 -4.34
C ASP A 62 -1.98 -12.01 -4.76
N GLU A 63 -1.15 -11.59 -5.73
CA GLU A 63 -0.07 -12.40 -6.32
C GLU A 63 -0.55 -13.79 -6.77
N VAL A 64 -1.71 -13.85 -7.41
CA VAL A 64 -2.37 -15.11 -7.81
C VAL A 64 -1.50 -16.02 -8.68
N HIS A 65 -0.49 -15.49 -9.35
CA HIS A 65 0.50 -16.28 -10.12
C HIS A 65 1.36 -17.20 -9.23
N ARG A 66 1.37 -16.99 -7.92
CA ARG A 66 2.02 -17.88 -6.95
C ARG A 66 1.18 -19.12 -6.62
N LEU A 67 -0.07 -19.13 -7.06
CA LEU A 67 -0.92 -20.31 -6.89
C LEU A 67 -0.38 -21.47 -7.74
N PRO A 68 -0.18 -22.68 -7.16
CA PRO A 68 0.30 -23.82 -7.93
C PRO A 68 -0.76 -24.25 -8.98
N PRO A 69 -0.37 -24.98 -10.03
CA PRO A 69 -1.28 -25.39 -11.12
C PRO A 69 -2.58 -26.05 -10.63
N GLU A 70 -2.50 -26.95 -9.65
CA GLU A 70 -3.66 -27.62 -9.03
C GLU A 70 -4.63 -26.61 -8.38
N GLY A 71 -4.09 -25.57 -7.76
CA GLY A 71 -4.89 -24.49 -7.16
C GLY A 71 -5.54 -23.61 -8.24
N GLN A 72 -4.84 -23.33 -9.32
CA GLN A 72 -5.39 -22.61 -10.45
C GLN A 72 -6.54 -23.40 -11.13
N GLU A 73 -6.39 -24.72 -11.28
CA GLU A 73 -7.44 -25.60 -11.80
C GLU A 73 -8.67 -25.65 -10.88
N THR A 74 -8.47 -25.75 -9.57
CA THR A 74 -9.55 -25.74 -8.58
C THR A 74 -10.29 -24.40 -8.61
N LEU A 75 -9.56 -23.31 -8.67
CA LEU A 75 -10.12 -21.96 -8.76
C LEU A 75 -10.87 -21.74 -10.06
N PHE A 76 -10.36 -22.31 -11.17
CA PHE A 76 -11.05 -22.34 -12.45
C PHE A 76 -12.42 -23.04 -12.34
N TYR A 77 -12.47 -24.22 -11.69
CA TYR A 77 -13.70 -24.96 -11.49
C TYR A 77 -14.70 -24.18 -10.64
N LEU A 78 -14.20 -23.48 -9.62
CA LEU A 78 -14.99 -22.58 -8.79
C LEU A 78 -15.61 -21.44 -9.62
N MET A 79 -14.81 -20.77 -10.46
CA MET A 79 -15.31 -19.68 -11.33
C MET A 79 -16.33 -20.15 -12.37
N ASP A 80 -16.19 -21.38 -12.88
CA ASP A 80 -17.04 -21.90 -13.96
C ASP A 80 -18.35 -22.52 -13.42
N LYS A 81 -18.30 -23.17 -12.26
CA LYS A 81 -19.42 -23.98 -11.73
C LYS A 81 -19.92 -23.54 -10.35
N GLY A 82 -19.25 -22.60 -9.68
CA GLY A 82 -19.58 -22.23 -8.30
C GLY A 82 -19.29 -23.36 -7.29
N VAL A 83 -18.41 -24.32 -7.65
CA VAL A 83 -18.13 -25.48 -6.79
C VAL A 83 -16.62 -25.68 -6.63
N PHE A 84 -16.22 -26.18 -5.46
CA PHE A 84 -14.87 -26.60 -5.16
C PHE A 84 -14.87 -27.83 -4.26
N SER A 85 -13.72 -28.48 -4.07
CA SER A 85 -13.54 -29.56 -3.12
C SER A 85 -12.42 -29.20 -2.14
N PRO A 86 -12.61 -29.42 -0.81
CA PRO A 86 -11.53 -29.31 0.15
C PRO A 86 -10.40 -30.30 -0.13
N VAL A 87 -9.19 -29.97 0.28
CA VAL A 87 -8.02 -30.86 0.13
C VAL A 87 -8.28 -32.19 0.82
N GLY A 88 -8.05 -33.30 0.10
CA GLY A 88 -8.30 -34.66 0.58
C GLY A 88 -9.77 -35.12 0.52
N SER A 89 -10.68 -34.30 -0.04
CA SER A 89 -12.10 -34.66 -0.23
C SER A 89 -12.47 -34.74 -1.70
N THR A 90 -13.38 -35.65 -2.02
CA THR A 90 -14.08 -35.73 -3.31
C THR A 90 -15.45 -35.05 -3.27
N GLU A 91 -15.89 -34.66 -2.08
CA GLU A 91 -17.17 -33.97 -1.89
C GLU A 91 -17.08 -32.54 -2.44
N ARG A 92 -18.10 -32.14 -3.19
CA ARG A 92 -18.20 -30.80 -3.79
C ARG A 92 -19.01 -29.88 -2.91
N LYS A 93 -18.47 -28.72 -2.59
CA LYS A 93 -19.17 -27.63 -1.90
C LYS A 93 -19.55 -26.54 -2.89
N HIS A 94 -20.74 -25.96 -2.73
CA HIS A 94 -21.22 -24.84 -3.51
C HIS A 94 -20.97 -23.54 -2.75
N VAL A 95 -20.51 -22.51 -3.47
CA VAL A 95 -20.36 -21.14 -2.97
C VAL A 95 -20.69 -20.14 -4.07
N ASP A 96 -21.23 -19.01 -3.68
CA ASP A 96 -21.43 -17.85 -4.54
C ASP A 96 -20.44 -16.75 -4.16
N VAL A 97 -19.37 -16.58 -4.92
CA VAL A 97 -18.27 -15.68 -4.56
C VAL A 97 -17.78 -14.88 -5.75
N LEU A 98 -17.66 -13.56 -5.58
CA LEU A 98 -16.98 -12.70 -6.55
C LEU A 98 -15.47 -12.80 -6.34
N ILE A 99 -14.75 -13.33 -7.31
CA ILE A 99 -13.31 -13.49 -7.26
C ILE A 99 -12.62 -12.29 -7.93
N ILE A 100 -11.70 -11.67 -7.21
CA ILE A 100 -10.84 -10.60 -7.71
C ILE A 100 -9.39 -11.07 -7.56
N CYS A 101 -8.66 -11.13 -8.68
CA CYS A 101 -7.25 -11.53 -8.70
C CYS A 101 -6.35 -10.34 -9.01
N ALA A 102 -5.26 -10.18 -8.27
CA ALA A 102 -4.18 -9.26 -8.57
C ALA A 102 -2.88 -10.02 -8.84
N THR A 103 -2.05 -9.49 -9.73
CA THR A 103 -0.75 -10.07 -10.06
C THR A 103 0.22 -9.01 -10.56
N THR A 104 1.49 -9.16 -10.22
CA THR A 104 2.60 -8.38 -10.79
C THR A 104 3.25 -9.08 -11.98
N ALA A 105 3.00 -10.38 -12.16
CA ALA A 105 3.52 -11.16 -13.28
C ALA A 105 2.79 -10.85 -14.61
N ARG A 106 3.48 -11.03 -15.72
CA ARG A 106 2.84 -10.99 -17.03
C ARG A 106 1.93 -12.22 -17.16
N LYS A 107 0.77 -12.03 -17.80
CA LYS A 107 -0.23 -13.12 -17.99
C LYS A 107 0.35 -14.37 -18.63
N GLU A 108 1.35 -14.18 -19.49
CA GLU A 108 1.92 -15.23 -20.36
C GLU A 108 2.94 -16.11 -19.64
N ASP A 109 3.48 -15.66 -18.52
CA ASP A 109 4.66 -16.30 -17.90
C ASP A 109 4.35 -17.27 -16.75
N SER A 110 3.14 -17.23 -16.16
CA SER A 110 2.92 -17.91 -14.88
C SER A 110 1.49 -18.38 -14.59
N LEU A 111 0.52 -18.01 -15.41
CA LEU A 111 -0.86 -18.44 -15.26
C LEU A 111 -1.23 -19.41 -16.38
N LEU A 112 -1.94 -20.49 -16.03
CA LEU A 112 -2.47 -21.42 -17.04
C LEU A 112 -3.38 -20.67 -18.03
N ASP A 113 -3.25 -20.97 -19.32
CA ASP A 113 -4.10 -20.38 -20.36
C ASP A 113 -5.59 -20.60 -20.10
N THR A 114 -5.92 -21.75 -19.53
CA THR A 114 -7.28 -22.10 -19.12
C THR A 114 -7.83 -21.18 -18.05
N PHE A 115 -6.99 -20.78 -17.09
CA PHE A 115 -7.35 -19.84 -16.02
C PHE A 115 -7.53 -18.42 -16.55
N THR A 116 -6.61 -17.94 -17.37
CA THR A 116 -6.67 -16.55 -17.89
C THR A 116 -7.86 -16.33 -18.82
N ARG A 117 -8.29 -17.34 -19.57
CA ARG A 117 -9.48 -17.28 -20.47
C ARG A 117 -10.80 -17.12 -19.71
N ARG A 118 -10.84 -17.47 -18.42
CA ARG A 118 -12.06 -17.41 -17.59
C ARG A 118 -12.19 -16.11 -16.81
N ILE A 119 -11.15 -15.29 -16.81
CA ILE A 119 -11.22 -13.94 -16.21
C ILE A 119 -11.83 -13.00 -17.26
N PRO A 120 -13.10 -12.60 -17.11
CA PRO A 120 -13.83 -11.87 -18.16
C PRO A 120 -13.33 -10.42 -18.29
N MET A 121 -12.74 -9.88 -17.24
CA MET A 121 -12.25 -8.51 -17.20
C MET A 121 -10.83 -8.44 -16.62
N SER A 122 -9.95 -7.80 -17.36
CA SER A 122 -8.59 -7.53 -16.93
C SER A 122 -8.31 -6.03 -16.99
N ILE A 123 -7.84 -5.48 -15.88
CA ILE A 123 -7.50 -4.07 -15.76
C ILE A 123 -6.00 -3.96 -15.51
N LYS A 124 -5.28 -3.31 -16.43
CA LYS A 124 -3.88 -2.94 -16.21
C LYS A 124 -3.83 -1.62 -15.42
N ILE A 125 -3.25 -1.67 -14.23
CA ILE A 125 -2.97 -0.47 -13.44
C ILE A 125 -1.64 0.10 -13.94
N PRO A 126 -1.62 1.34 -14.50
CA PRO A 126 -0.39 1.92 -15.00
C PRO A 126 0.59 2.19 -13.85
N SER A 127 1.88 1.99 -14.12
CA SER A 127 2.95 2.36 -13.21
C SER A 127 2.99 3.88 -13.02
N LEU A 128 3.68 4.34 -11.98
CA LEU A 128 3.81 5.78 -11.73
C LEU A 128 4.51 6.51 -12.90
N LYS A 129 5.44 5.83 -13.60
CA LYS A 129 6.13 6.35 -14.78
C LYS A 129 5.19 6.55 -15.98
N GLU A 130 4.18 5.69 -16.14
CA GLU A 130 3.20 5.76 -17.22
C GLU A 130 2.09 6.80 -16.96
N ARG A 131 2.00 7.33 -15.73
CA ARG A 131 0.97 8.32 -15.35
C ARG A 131 1.35 9.73 -15.74
N SER A 132 0.35 10.56 -16.04
CA SER A 132 0.55 11.99 -16.24
C SER A 132 1.08 12.68 -14.97
N LYS A 133 1.77 13.81 -15.14
CA LYS A 133 2.24 14.62 -14.01
C LYS A 133 1.10 15.05 -13.09
N LYS A 134 -0.07 15.33 -13.67
CA LYS A 134 -1.27 15.68 -12.91
C LYS A 134 -1.78 14.54 -12.02
N GLU A 135 -1.78 13.31 -12.52
CA GLU A 135 -2.17 12.14 -11.71
C GLU A 135 -1.12 11.85 -10.63
N ARG A 136 0.17 11.95 -10.99
CA ARG A 136 1.27 11.80 -10.04
C ARG A 136 1.20 12.85 -8.93
N PHE A 137 0.87 14.11 -9.27
CA PHE A 137 0.65 15.16 -8.29
C PHE A 137 -0.50 14.81 -7.33
N LYS A 138 -1.66 14.36 -7.84
CA LYS A 138 -2.79 13.97 -7.00
C LYS A 138 -2.44 12.84 -6.03
N ILE A 139 -1.63 11.87 -6.47
CA ILE A 139 -1.18 10.77 -5.60
C ILE A 139 -0.23 11.32 -4.52
N ALA A 140 0.75 12.16 -4.89
CA ALA A 140 1.65 12.79 -3.94
C ALA A 140 0.89 13.68 -2.94
N GLN A 141 -0.07 14.48 -3.42
CA GLN A 141 -0.96 15.30 -2.59
C GLN A 141 -1.67 14.45 -1.54
N ALA A 142 -2.31 13.34 -1.94
CA ALA A 142 -3.04 12.47 -1.02
C ALA A 142 -2.12 11.91 0.08
N PHE A 143 -0.87 11.57 -0.24
CA PHE A 143 0.09 11.10 0.75
C PHE A 143 0.56 12.22 1.69
N ILE A 144 0.78 13.44 1.19
CA ILE A 144 1.14 14.59 2.02
C ILE A 144 -0.01 14.95 2.95
N GLU A 145 -1.26 14.94 2.49
CA GLU A 145 -2.46 15.17 3.30
C GLU A 145 -2.63 14.08 4.37
N GLU A 146 -2.35 12.80 4.04
CA GLU A 146 -2.34 11.71 5.01
C GLU A 146 -1.31 11.97 6.13
N GLU A 147 -0.11 12.44 5.79
CA GLU A 147 0.91 12.78 6.79
C GLU A 147 0.55 14.05 7.58
N ALA A 148 -0.02 15.08 6.96
CA ALA A 148 -0.52 16.27 7.66
C ALA A 148 -1.59 15.90 8.72
N SER A 149 -2.49 14.99 8.38
CA SER A 149 -3.48 14.46 9.32
C SER A 149 -2.86 13.70 10.49
N ARG A 150 -1.77 12.95 10.25
CA ARG A 150 -1.03 12.20 11.30
C ARG A 150 -0.26 13.13 12.23
N ILE A 151 0.41 14.14 11.66
CA ILE A 151 1.22 15.12 12.38
C ILE A 151 0.30 16.12 13.13
N LYS A 152 -0.94 16.30 12.67
CA LYS A 152 -1.90 17.31 13.15
C LYS A 152 -1.38 18.74 13.03
N LYS A 153 -0.59 19.00 11.99
CA LYS A 153 -0.07 20.32 11.62
C LYS A 153 -0.24 20.55 10.14
N GLU A 154 -0.30 21.80 9.72
CA GLU A 154 -0.22 22.16 8.30
C GLU A 154 1.16 21.85 7.76
N ILE A 155 1.20 21.26 6.55
CA ILE A 155 2.43 21.01 5.81
C ILE A 155 2.50 22.00 4.65
N VAL A 156 3.55 22.82 4.65
CA VAL A 156 3.85 23.78 3.60
C VAL A 156 4.96 23.21 2.73
N VAL A 157 4.68 23.01 1.44
CA VAL A 157 5.63 22.37 0.51
C VAL A 157 6.09 23.40 -0.52
N ASN A 158 7.41 23.58 -0.62
CA ASN A 158 8.01 24.43 -1.64
C ASN A 158 7.83 23.82 -3.03
N ASN A 159 7.56 24.67 -4.03
CA ASN A 159 7.37 24.23 -5.41
C ASN A 159 8.55 23.46 -5.98
N ALA A 160 9.78 23.81 -5.61
CA ALA A 160 10.96 23.07 -6.02
C ALA A 160 10.92 21.60 -5.52
N VAL A 161 10.38 21.34 -4.33
CA VAL A 161 10.16 19.98 -3.80
C VAL A 161 9.15 19.23 -4.66
N LEU A 162 8.03 19.85 -5.00
CA LEU A 162 7.01 19.23 -5.84
C LEU A 162 7.55 18.94 -7.24
N LYS A 163 8.32 19.86 -7.84
CA LYS A 163 9.02 19.61 -9.12
C LYS A 163 9.91 18.36 -9.05
N ASN A 164 10.70 18.21 -7.99
CA ASN A 164 11.53 17.01 -7.78
C ASN A 164 10.68 15.74 -7.66
N LEU A 165 9.64 15.76 -6.84
CA LEU A 165 8.73 14.60 -6.62
C LEU A 165 7.96 14.19 -7.89
N LEU A 166 7.67 15.15 -8.77
CA LEU A 166 6.98 14.87 -10.03
C LEU A 166 7.92 14.35 -11.12
N ASN A 167 9.22 14.64 -11.03
CA ASN A 167 10.20 14.32 -12.08
C ASN A 167 11.08 13.12 -11.76
N TYR A 168 11.34 12.79 -10.46
CA TYR A 168 12.27 11.71 -10.16
C TYR A 168 11.79 10.34 -10.65
N GLU A 169 12.75 9.49 -10.99
CA GLU A 169 12.47 8.12 -11.40
C GLU A 169 12.15 7.24 -10.18
N CYS A 170 10.87 6.99 -9.97
CA CYS A 170 10.37 6.22 -8.84
C CYS A 170 10.26 4.74 -9.23
N LEU A 171 11.36 3.99 -9.18
CA LEU A 171 11.44 2.60 -9.61
C LEU A 171 10.55 1.66 -8.79
N GLY A 172 10.44 1.91 -7.48
CA GLY A 172 9.54 1.18 -6.58
C GLY A 172 8.09 1.64 -6.63
N ASN A 173 7.72 2.43 -7.66
CA ASN A 173 6.35 2.82 -7.96
C ASN A 173 5.68 3.58 -6.79
N ILE A 174 4.37 3.40 -6.60
CA ILE A 174 3.57 4.11 -5.60
C ILE A 174 4.04 3.81 -4.16
N GLY A 175 4.50 2.59 -3.90
CA GLY A 175 5.04 2.21 -2.60
C GLY A 175 6.27 3.02 -2.21
N GLN A 176 7.21 3.18 -3.14
CA GLN A 176 8.39 4.02 -2.93
C GLN A 176 8.00 5.49 -2.76
N LEU A 177 7.13 6.03 -3.63
CA LEU A 177 6.67 7.42 -3.50
C LEU A 177 6.08 7.69 -2.12
N LYS A 178 5.25 6.78 -1.60
CA LYS A 178 4.67 6.89 -0.26
C LYS A 178 5.74 6.90 0.84
N SER A 179 6.73 6.00 0.74
CA SER A 179 7.83 5.90 1.70
C SER A 179 8.73 7.15 1.66
N ASP A 180 9.04 7.63 0.45
CA ASP A 180 9.84 8.83 0.26
C ASP A 180 9.13 10.08 0.84
N ILE A 181 7.84 10.26 0.56
CA ILE A 181 7.05 11.38 1.13
C ILE A 181 7.02 11.29 2.66
N LYS A 182 6.82 10.10 3.22
CA LYS A 182 6.85 9.90 4.67
C LYS A 182 8.18 10.29 5.28
N LEU A 183 9.30 9.92 4.64
CA LEU A 183 10.64 10.28 5.10
C LEU A 183 10.87 11.80 5.03
N ILE A 184 10.47 12.43 3.92
CA ILE A 184 10.57 13.89 3.72
C ILE A 184 9.77 14.63 4.80
N CYS A 185 8.52 14.22 5.05
CA CYS A 185 7.68 14.80 6.09
C CYS A 185 8.29 14.61 7.50
N ALA A 186 8.89 13.45 7.77
CA ALA A 186 9.53 13.18 9.05
C ALA A 186 10.76 14.10 9.27
N ASN A 187 11.61 14.29 8.26
CA ASN A 187 12.76 15.19 8.35
C ASN A 187 12.32 16.64 8.61
N ALA A 188 11.35 17.14 7.84
CA ALA A 188 10.81 18.49 8.01
C ALA A 188 10.10 18.67 9.36
N PHE A 189 9.44 17.63 9.88
CA PHE A 189 8.80 17.65 11.19
C PHE A 189 9.82 17.76 12.32
N LEU A 190 10.96 17.08 12.24
CA LEU A 190 12.07 17.22 13.20
C LEU A 190 12.57 18.66 13.24
N ASP A 191 12.80 19.28 12.08
CA ASP A 191 13.22 20.68 12.01
C ASP A 191 12.15 21.63 12.58
N ALA A 192 10.88 21.38 12.32
CA ALA A 192 9.78 22.17 12.87
C ALA A 192 9.72 22.09 14.41
N ILE A 193 10.03 20.93 15.00
CA ILE A 193 10.12 20.77 16.47
C ILE A 193 11.33 21.53 17.00
N HIS A 194 12.51 21.35 16.41
CA HIS A 194 13.74 22.02 16.86
C HIS A 194 13.63 23.55 16.81
N LEU A 195 12.96 24.08 15.77
CA LEU A 195 12.76 25.51 15.57
C LEU A 195 11.48 26.06 16.23
N ASN A 196 10.75 25.19 16.95
CA ASN A 196 9.47 25.51 17.61
C ASN A 196 8.46 26.20 16.67
N ARG A 197 8.30 25.64 15.44
CA ARG A 197 7.39 26.14 14.41
C ARG A 197 6.01 25.48 14.51
N ASP A 198 4.97 26.26 14.27
CA ASP A 198 3.58 25.77 14.25
C ASP A 198 3.25 24.97 12.97
N LYS A 199 3.97 25.20 11.88
CA LYS A 199 3.81 24.55 10.59
C LYS A 199 5.04 23.73 10.24
N VAL A 200 4.85 22.69 9.46
CA VAL A 200 5.94 21.85 8.90
C VAL A 200 6.26 22.36 7.50
N GLU A 201 7.42 22.96 7.32
CA GLU A 201 7.88 23.50 6.05
C GLU A 201 8.81 22.52 5.37
N ILE A 202 8.38 22.00 4.19
CA ILE A 202 9.17 21.07 3.38
C ILE A 202 9.95 21.85 2.33
N GLU A 203 11.26 21.83 2.45
CA GLU A 203 12.21 22.44 1.55
C GLU A 203 13.09 21.40 0.86
N VAL A 204 13.85 21.79 -0.15
CA VAL A 204 14.72 20.90 -0.95
C VAL A 204 15.77 20.18 -0.08
N ILE A 205 16.17 20.78 1.05
CA ILE A 205 17.14 20.18 1.98
C ILE A 205 16.58 18.88 2.61
N HIS A 206 15.27 18.76 2.78
CA HIS A 206 14.62 17.58 3.36
C HIS A 206 14.51 16.40 2.37
N LEU A 207 14.78 16.66 1.06
CA LEU A 207 14.73 15.63 0.03
C LEU A 207 15.92 14.68 0.13
N PRO A 208 15.70 13.35 0.05
CA PRO A 208 16.76 12.38 -0.17
C PRO A 208 17.57 12.68 -1.45
N ASP A 209 18.84 12.32 -1.46
CA ASP A 209 19.74 12.62 -2.59
C ASP A 209 19.26 12.04 -3.93
N HIS A 210 18.62 10.85 -3.90
CA HIS A 210 18.08 10.23 -5.11
C HIS A 210 16.91 11.00 -5.72
N ILE A 211 16.24 11.89 -4.97
CA ILE A 211 15.16 12.76 -5.46
C ILE A 211 15.71 14.13 -5.80
N ARG A 212 16.59 14.69 -4.97
CA ARG A 212 17.12 16.06 -5.07
C ARG A 212 17.75 16.36 -6.43
N LYS A 213 18.42 15.39 -7.05
CA LYS A 213 19.09 15.55 -8.35
C LYS A 213 18.15 15.83 -9.53
N TYR A 214 16.85 15.58 -9.40
CA TYR A 214 15.88 15.77 -10.48
C TYR A 214 15.30 17.18 -10.59
N GLY A 215 15.60 18.08 -9.65
CA GLY A 215 15.19 19.48 -9.72
C GLY A 215 16.06 20.37 -10.62
N ILE A 216 17.18 19.83 -11.14
CA ILE A 216 18.19 20.60 -11.87
C ILE A 216 17.96 20.57 -13.41
N TYR A 217 17.13 19.66 -13.90
CA TYR A 217 16.85 19.56 -15.34
C TYR A 217 15.82 20.61 -15.76
N GLU A 218 16.34 21.74 -16.26
CA GLU A 218 15.59 22.82 -16.89
C GLU A 218 15.17 22.44 -18.32
N ASN A 219 14.06 22.91 -18.75
CA ASN A 219 13.68 23.54 -19.99
C ASN A 219 12.42 23.08 -20.75
N ASP A 220 11.83 21.88 -20.58
CA ASP A 220 10.60 21.57 -21.35
C ASP A 220 9.32 21.28 -20.53
N PHE A 221 9.46 21.12 -19.22
CA PHE A 221 8.34 20.72 -18.34
C PHE A 221 7.85 21.83 -17.38
N GLU A 222 8.46 23.03 -17.42
CA GLU A 222 8.10 24.11 -16.49
C GLU A 222 6.63 24.52 -16.65
N SER A 223 6.14 24.60 -17.89
CA SER A 223 4.77 25.00 -18.20
C SER A 223 3.70 24.01 -17.68
N GLU A 224 3.95 22.70 -17.75
CA GLU A 224 3.00 21.69 -17.28
C GLU A 224 2.89 21.65 -15.75
N ILE A 225 4.03 21.76 -15.06
CA ILE A 225 4.08 21.77 -13.60
C ILE A 225 3.50 23.07 -13.05
N GLU A 226 3.78 24.22 -13.68
CA GLU A 226 3.19 25.50 -13.30
C GLU A 226 1.66 25.53 -13.47
N VAL A 227 1.14 24.84 -14.48
CA VAL A 227 -0.33 24.69 -14.64
C VAL A 227 -0.94 23.84 -13.52
N ILE A 228 -0.19 22.83 -13.03
CA ILE A 228 -0.66 21.92 -11.97
C ILE A 228 -0.55 22.55 -10.58
N VAL A 229 0.57 23.19 -10.31
CA VAL A 229 0.96 23.70 -8.99
C VAL A 229 0.62 25.18 -8.81
N GLY A 230 0.40 25.91 -9.91
CA GLY A 230 0.18 27.35 -9.92
C GLY A 230 1.48 28.17 -9.84
N LYS A 231 1.33 29.49 -9.86
CA LYS A 231 2.46 30.46 -9.77
C LYS A 231 2.90 30.75 -8.33
N SER A 232 2.35 30.06 -7.35
CA SER A 232 2.71 30.24 -5.95
C SER A 232 4.04 29.55 -5.62
N ASP A 233 4.88 30.12 -4.79
CA ASP A 233 6.17 29.54 -4.41
C ASP A 233 6.03 28.31 -3.51
N PHE A 234 4.87 28.10 -2.92
CA PHE A 234 4.56 26.97 -2.03
C PHE A 234 3.08 26.59 -2.06
N LEU A 235 2.79 25.35 -1.70
CA LEU A 235 1.44 24.83 -1.47
C LEU A 235 1.26 24.43 0.01
N VAL A 236 0.04 24.63 0.53
CA VAL A 236 -0.32 24.24 1.90
C VAL A 236 -1.24 23.02 1.87
N PHE A 237 -0.91 22.02 2.64
CA PHE A 237 -1.68 20.79 2.80
C PHE A 237 -2.17 20.68 4.24
N THR A 238 -3.47 20.38 4.39
CA THR A 238 -4.12 20.21 5.71
C THR A 238 -4.67 18.79 5.83
N GLY A 239 -4.77 18.29 7.06
CA GLY A 239 -5.31 16.97 7.33
C GLY A 239 -6.83 16.82 7.08
N ASP A 240 -7.54 17.94 6.88
CA ASP A 240 -8.98 17.98 6.64
C ASP A 240 -9.33 17.94 5.12
N GLY A 241 -8.35 17.67 4.29
CA GLY A 241 -8.49 17.62 2.84
C GLY A 241 -9.62 16.72 2.40
N GLY A 242 -10.59 17.30 1.71
CA GLY A 242 -11.85 16.70 1.27
C GLY A 242 -11.75 15.61 0.20
N GLY A 243 -10.70 14.83 0.19
CA GLY A 243 -10.52 13.64 -0.64
C GLY A 243 -10.97 12.38 0.08
N LYS A 244 -12.28 12.12 0.09
CA LYS A 244 -12.82 10.81 0.45
C LYS A 244 -12.42 9.77 -0.59
N ILE A 245 -11.23 9.24 -0.52
CA ILE A 245 -10.91 7.92 -1.06
C ILE A 245 -11.22 6.95 0.09
N GLY A 246 -12.20 6.06 -0.15
CA GLY A 246 -12.67 5.12 0.86
C GLY A 246 -11.53 4.23 1.36
N HIS A 247 -11.12 4.44 2.59
CA HIS A 247 -10.24 3.56 3.31
C HIS A 247 -11.02 2.79 4.37
N SER A 248 -10.86 1.47 4.31
CA SER A 248 -11.28 0.51 5.30
C SER A 248 -11.07 1.04 6.73
N LYS A 249 -12.16 1.12 7.51
CA LYS A 249 -12.16 1.45 8.93
C LYS A 249 -11.66 0.25 9.75
N ASN A 250 -10.44 -0.18 9.57
CA ASN A 250 -9.73 -0.95 10.59
C ASN A 250 -8.71 -0.04 11.24
N LYS A 251 -9.18 0.78 12.18
CA LYS A 251 -8.33 1.48 13.15
C LYS A 251 -7.74 0.47 14.12
N ILE A 252 -6.69 -0.24 13.71
CA ILE A 252 -5.70 -0.70 14.66
C ILE A 252 -5.04 0.59 15.17
N LYS A 253 -5.23 0.90 16.45
CA LYS A 253 -4.54 2.00 17.14
C LYS A 253 -3.06 1.65 17.25
N TYR A 254 -2.32 1.80 16.16
CA TYR A 254 -0.87 1.89 16.24
C TYR A 254 -0.55 3.31 16.76
N GLU A 255 0.23 3.38 17.82
CA GLU A 255 0.92 4.60 18.22
C GLU A 255 1.58 5.18 16.96
N SER A 256 1.22 6.39 16.56
CA SER A 256 1.71 7.00 15.32
C SER A 256 3.24 7.00 15.35
N PHE A 257 3.88 6.81 14.19
CA PHE A 257 5.33 6.96 14.05
C PHE A 257 5.82 8.30 14.62
N TYR A 258 5.05 9.36 14.40
CA TYR A 258 5.34 10.70 14.91
C TYR A 258 5.17 10.81 16.43
N ASP A 259 4.20 10.13 17.04
CA ASP A 259 4.05 10.07 18.50
C ASP A 259 5.27 9.40 19.15
N LYS A 260 5.84 8.38 18.51
CA LYS A 260 7.09 7.74 18.96
C LYS A 260 8.29 8.67 18.83
N ILE A 261 8.41 9.44 17.73
CA ILE A 261 9.46 10.44 17.55
C ILE A 261 9.35 11.51 18.63
N GLU A 262 8.17 12.09 18.83
CA GLU A 262 7.97 13.17 19.80
C GLU A 262 8.27 12.71 21.24
N LYS A 263 7.81 11.49 21.60
CA LYS A 263 8.10 10.90 22.91
C LYS A 263 9.60 10.67 23.09
N ARG A 264 10.29 10.19 22.04
CA ARG A 264 11.74 9.95 22.09
C ARG A 264 12.53 11.24 22.20
N LEU A 265 12.12 12.29 21.50
CA LEU A 265 12.73 13.62 21.60
C LEU A 265 12.55 14.22 23.00
N LYS A 266 11.35 14.13 23.59
CA LYS A 266 11.11 14.56 24.97
C LYS A 266 11.98 13.80 25.98
N ASP A 267 12.10 12.48 25.81
CA ASP A 267 12.99 11.65 26.65
C ASP A 267 14.47 12.06 26.51
N LEU A 268 14.91 12.42 25.30
CA LEU A 268 16.28 12.87 25.06
C LEU A 268 16.53 14.27 25.62
N SER A 269 15.61 15.20 25.42
CA SER A 269 15.73 16.58 25.97
C SER A 269 15.72 16.62 27.48
N THR A 270 15.08 15.66 28.16
CA THR A 270 15.11 15.55 29.62
C THR A 270 16.39 14.91 30.16
N ARG A 271 17.15 14.20 29.33
CA ARG A 271 18.37 13.48 29.74
C ARG A 271 19.67 14.17 29.37
N TYR A 272 19.63 15.11 28.46
CA TYR A 272 20.82 15.77 27.93
C TYR A 272 20.61 17.30 27.88
N ASP A 273 21.47 18.03 28.58
CA ASP A 273 21.44 19.49 28.61
C ASP A 273 22.12 20.14 27.39
N ASN A 274 22.71 19.35 26.50
CA ASN A 274 23.48 19.84 25.36
C ASN A 274 22.85 19.37 24.01
N GLN A 275 22.51 20.32 23.14
CA GLN A 275 21.83 20.08 21.85
C GLN A 275 22.65 19.17 20.90
N ASP A 276 23.99 19.33 20.90
CA ASP A 276 24.89 18.54 20.03
C ASP A 276 24.89 17.03 20.38
N ASP A 277 24.67 16.68 21.63
CA ASP A 277 24.55 15.28 22.08
C ASP A 277 23.23 14.66 21.68
N ILE A 278 22.15 15.45 21.60
CA ILE A 278 20.82 15.03 21.15
C ILE A 278 20.87 14.70 19.64
N ASP A 279 21.45 15.58 18.85
CA ASP A 279 21.53 15.43 17.38
C ASP A 279 22.39 14.22 16.96
N THR A 280 23.48 13.98 17.67
CA THR A 280 24.35 12.80 17.43
C THR A 280 23.63 11.47 17.72
N LYS A 281 22.76 11.43 18.74
CA LYS A 281 22.02 10.21 19.10
C LYS A 281 20.79 9.96 18.25
N ILE A 282 20.11 11.01 17.78
CA ILE A 282 19.02 10.90 16.80
C ILE A 282 19.54 10.30 15.50
N GLY A 283 20.69 10.79 14.99
CA GLY A 283 21.33 10.23 13.79
C GLY A 283 21.72 8.75 13.92
N ARG A 284 22.17 8.30 15.12
CA ARG A 284 22.51 6.89 15.39
C ARG A 284 21.28 5.99 15.58
N ALA A 285 20.17 6.50 16.09
CA ALA A 285 18.93 5.74 16.25
C ALA A 285 18.28 5.46 14.89
N SER A 286 18.28 6.43 13.96
CA SER A 286 17.75 6.26 12.60
C SER A 286 18.55 5.27 11.74
N CYS A 287 19.83 5.02 12.07
CA CYS A 287 20.68 4.03 11.38
C CYS A 287 20.56 2.59 11.93
N ARG A 288 19.96 2.37 13.10
CA ARG A 288 19.81 1.02 13.71
C ARG A 288 18.51 0.31 13.39
N GLU A 289 17.54 0.99 12.80
CA GLU A 289 16.24 0.41 12.39
C GLU A 289 16.14 0.15 10.87
N ARG A 290 17.31 -0.01 10.20
CA ARG A 290 17.40 -0.50 8.81
C ARG A 290 17.76 -1.97 8.75
#